data_d58ce42e6d662f19d04757563eeb7367
#
_entry.id   d58ce42e6d662f19d04757563eeb7367
#
_cell.length_a   1.000
_cell.length_b   1.000
_cell.length_c   1.000
_cell.angle_alpha   90.00
_cell.angle_beta   90.00
_cell.angle_gamma   90.00
#
_symmetry.space_group_name_H-M   'P 1'
#
loop_
_entity.id
_entity.type
_entity.pdbx_description
1 polymer ?
#
loop_
_entity_poly.entity_id
_entity_poly.type
_entity_poly.pdbx_seq_one_letter_code
_entity_poly.pdbx_strand_id
1 'polypeptide(L)'
;MSKKINVYTEVIKMDVAEMRFCWLLKQRGYKFWSENELEQKIILKGKRPDFYVETPYGNLLVEIKSLKCPGPLEKRLSNIGSINPKEFLDRLKKSVKEAASQLSPYRDLKIPCLVVLDNYRQIRIPMTHMELIQLFGTIEWRGERS
;
A
#
# COMPACT_ATOMS: atom_id res chain seq x y z
N MET A 1 -23.00 -1.97 29.33
CA MET A 1 -22.24 -3.14 28.85
C MET A 1 -21.20 -2.64 27.87
N SER A 2 -19.95 -2.59 28.26
CA SER A 2 -18.87 -2.33 27.33
C SER A 2 -18.76 -3.52 26.39
N LYS A 3 -19.06 -3.31 25.10
CA LYS A 3 -18.64 -4.25 24.06
C LYS A 3 -17.12 -4.34 24.14
N LYS A 4 -16.60 -5.40 24.73
CA LYS A 4 -15.19 -5.78 24.51
C LYS A 4 -15.05 -5.98 23.01
N ILE A 5 -14.56 -4.96 22.33
CA ILE A 5 -14.14 -5.09 20.93
C ILE A 5 -13.08 -6.17 20.96
N ASN A 6 -13.41 -7.29 20.33
CA ASN A 6 -12.50 -8.42 20.29
C ASN A 6 -11.37 -8.04 19.33
N VAL A 7 -10.32 -7.48 19.89
CA VAL A 7 -9.11 -7.03 19.17
C VAL A 7 -8.59 -8.14 18.24
N TYR A 8 -8.78 -9.39 18.62
CA TYR A 8 -8.41 -10.54 17.79
C TYR A 8 -9.25 -10.69 16.53
N THR A 9 -10.51 -10.27 16.55
CA THR A 9 -11.39 -10.37 15.36
C THR A 9 -11.09 -9.29 14.33
N GLU A 10 -10.62 -8.12 14.75
CA GLU A 10 -10.19 -7.07 13.82
C GLU A 10 -8.84 -7.39 13.18
N VAL A 11 -7.91 -7.98 13.92
CA VAL A 11 -6.60 -8.42 13.41
C VAL A 11 -6.75 -9.52 12.35
N ILE A 12 -7.75 -10.40 12.45
CA ILE A 12 -8.00 -11.47 11.48
C ILE A 12 -8.50 -10.93 10.12
N LYS A 13 -9.07 -9.73 10.09
CA LYS A 13 -9.55 -9.10 8.84
C LYS A 13 -8.48 -8.33 8.09
N MET A 14 -7.36 -8.03 8.70
CA MET A 14 -6.26 -7.32 8.07
C MET A 14 -5.40 -8.24 7.23
N ASP A 15 -5.07 -7.82 6.01
CA ASP A 15 -4.02 -8.44 5.21
C ASP A 15 -2.64 -8.28 5.91
N VAL A 16 -1.74 -9.21 5.67
CA VAL A 16 -0.37 -9.17 6.23
C VAL A 16 0.35 -7.88 5.89
N ALA A 17 0.18 -7.36 4.67
CA ALA A 17 0.75 -6.08 4.26
C ALA A 17 0.24 -4.91 5.12
N GLU A 18 -1.06 -4.90 5.41
CA GLU A 18 -1.67 -3.90 6.29
C GLU A 18 -1.14 -4.02 7.73
N MET A 19 -1.02 -5.24 8.24
CA MET A 19 -0.46 -5.49 9.58
C MET A 19 1.01 -5.01 9.69
N ARG A 20 1.81 -5.25 8.66
CA ARG A 20 3.21 -4.80 8.61
C ARG A 20 3.28 -3.27 8.60
N PHE A 21 2.41 -2.62 7.87
CA PHE A 21 2.34 -1.16 7.83
C PHE A 21 1.86 -0.59 9.17
N CYS A 22 0.85 -1.18 9.81
CA CYS A 22 0.43 -0.83 11.16
C CYS A 22 1.59 -0.91 12.16
N TRP A 23 2.36 -1.99 12.11
CA TRP A 23 3.53 -2.15 12.97
C TRP A 23 4.54 -1.02 12.75
N LEU A 24 4.82 -0.67 11.50
CA LEU A 24 5.72 0.43 11.16
C LEU A 24 5.22 1.76 11.73
N LEU A 25 3.93 2.06 11.58
CA LEU A 25 3.33 3.29 12.12
C LEU A 25 3.44 3.35 13.65
N LYS A 26 3.20 2.24 14.33
CA LYS A 26 3.37 2.14 15.78
C LYS A 26 4.82 2.36 16.22
N GLN A 27 5.78 1.79 15.50
CA GLN A 27 7.21 1.99 15.77
C GLN A 27 7.63 3.46 15.61
N ARG A 28 7.00 4.18 14.68
CA ARG A 28 7.23 5.62 14.47
C ARG A 28 6.47 6.50 15.44
N GLY A 29 5.54 5.94 16.20
CA GLY A 29 4.69 6.70 17.12
C GLY A 29 3.67 7.60 16.42
N TYR A 30 3.32 7.29 15.16
CA TYR A 30 2.33 8.05 14.40
C TYR A 30 0.92 7.63 14.79
N LYS A 31 0.00 8.59 14.84
CA LYS A 31 -1.43 8.32 14.99
C LYS A 31 -1.99 7.89 13.65
N PHE A 32 -2.82 6.89 13.66
CA PHE A 32 -3.47 6.39 12.45
C PHE A 32 -4.86 5.83 12.73
N TRP A 33 -5.68 5.86 11.71
CA TRP A 33 -7.04 5.34 11.69
C TRP A 33 -7.15 4.33 10.56
N SER A 34 -7.61 3.13 10.87
CA SER A 34 -7.84 2.07 9.89
C SER A 34 -9.11 2.31 9.08
N GLU A 35 -9.34 1.48 8.08
CA GLU A 35 -10.50 1.55 7.19
C GLU A 35 -11.83 1.71 7.94
N ASN A 36 -12.00 1.00 9.06
CA ASN A 36 -13.23 1.04 9.85
C ASN A 36 -13.40 2.32 10.70
N GLU A 37 -12.35 3.08 10.87
CA GLU A 37 -12.30 4.27 11.72
C GLU A 37 -12.16 5.58 10.92
N LEU A 38 -12.03 5.49 9.61
CA LEU A 38 -11.77 6.66 8.73
C LEU A 38 -12.84 7.75 8.83
N GLU A 39 -14.08 7.38 9.09
CA GLU A 39 -15.20 8.32 9.24
C GLU A 39 -14.96 9.36 10.33
N GLN A 40 -14.11 9.08 11.30
CA GLN A 40 -13.74 10.00 12.37
C GLN A 40 -12.88 11.16 11.88
N LYS A 41 -12.24 11.01 10.71
CA LYS A 41 -11.25 11.96 10.18
C LYS A 41 -11.60 12.55 8.83
N ILE A 42 -12.28 11.80 7.97
CA ILE A 42 -12.59 12.21 6.60
C ILE A 42 -14.03 11.88 6.23
N ILE A 43 -14.55 12.60 5.26
CA ILE A 43 -15.83 12.27 4.61
C ILE A 43 -15.55 11.19 3.57
N LEU A 44 -16.21 10.04 3.73
CA LEU A 44 -16.04 8.92 2.82
C LEU A 44 -16.69 9.18 1.47
N LYS A 45 -15.96 8.87 0.41
CA LYS A 45 -16.38 9.03 -0.99
C LYS A 45 -16.11 7.75 -1.78
N GLY A 46 -17.02 6.79 -1.71
CA GLY A 46 -16.87 5.51 -2.40
C GLY A 46 -15.97 4.54 -1.65
N LYS A 47 -15.01 3.90 -2.34
CA LYS A 47 -14.09 2.96 -1.72
C LYS A 47 -13.24 3.62 -0.66
N ARG A 48 -13.09 2.94 0.47
CA ARG A 48 -12.31 3.45 1.60
C ARG A 48 -10.83 3.22 1.37
N PRO A 49 -9.96 4.24 1.62
CA PRO A 49 -8.53 4.01 1.79
C PRO A 49 -8.25 3.07 2.97
N ASP A 50 -7.07 2.47 3.00
CA ASP A 50 -6.70 1.56 4.09
C ASP A 50 -6.41 2.30 5.39
N PHE A 51 -5.75 3.46 5.32
CA PHE A 51 -5.38 4.26 6.48
C PHE A 51 -5.46 5.76 6.24
N TYR A 52 -5.76 6.48 7.31
CA TYR A 52 -5.46 7.88 7.49
C TYR A 52 -4.36 8.00 8.54
N VAL A 53 -3.29 8.73 8.25
CA VAL A 53 -2.10 8.83 9.11
C VAL A 53 -1.79 10.28 9.41
N GLU A 54 -1.55 10.60 10.67
CA GLU A 54 -1.04 11.89 11.12
C GLU A 54 0.45 11.77 11.46
N THR A 55 1.28 12.51 10.75
CA THR A 55 2.71 12.58 10.99
C THR A 55 3.11 13.99 11.43
N PRO A 56 4.32 14.18 12.00
CA PRO A 56 4.83 15.52 12.29
C PRO A 56 4.95 16.43 11.05
N TYR A 57 4.98 15.85 9.86
CA TYR A 57 5.14 16.56 8.59
C TYR A 57 3.82 16.79 7.84
N GLY A 58 2.73 16.28 8.34
CA GLY A 58 1.41 16.37 7.73
C GLY A 58 0.64 15.08 7.74
N ASN A 59 -0.55 15.12 7.18
CA ASN A 59 -1.48 14.00 7.16
C ASN A 59 -1.45 13.29 5.81
N LEU A 60 -1.69 11.98 5.80
CA LEU A 60 -1.63 11.13 4.63
C LEU A 60 -2.88 10.25 4.54
N LEU A 61 -3.38 10.04 3.34
CA LEU A 61 -4.24 8.91 3.00
C LEU A 61 -3.39 7.80 2.39
N VAL A 62 -3.57 6.59 2.85
CA VAL A 62 -2.72 5.45 2.47
C VAL A 62 -3.55 4.34 1.89
N GLU A 63 -3.13 3.84 0.75
CA GLU A 63 -3.64 2.62 0.13
C GLU A 63 -2.50 1.61 0.00
N ILE A 64 -2.74 0.40 0.47
CA ILE A 64 -1.73 -0.67 0.48
C ILE A 64 -2.11 -1.73 -0.53
N LYS A 65 -1.15 -2.11 -1.35
CA LYS A 65 -1.28 -3.19 -2.33
C LYS A 65 -0.23 -4.26 -2.06
N SER A 66 -0.69 -5.47 -1.81
CA SER A 66 0.15 -6.67 -1.83
C SER A 66 0.35 -7.13 -3.26
N LEU A 67 1.59 -7.34 -3.65
CA LEU A 67 1.90 -7.93 -4.93
C LEU A 67 1.70 -9.45 -4.83
N LYS A 68 0.63 -9.93 -5.47
CA LYS A 68 0.30 -11.36 -5.49
C LYS A 68 0.90 -12.03 -6.72
N CYS A 69 1.61 -13.14 -6.54
CA CYS A 69 1.89 -14.04 -7.64
C CYS A 69 0.64 -14.82 -8.04
N PRO A 70 0.40 -15.04 -9.34
CA PRO A 70 -0.67 -15.92 -9.76
C PRO A 70 -0.32 -17.38 -9.46
N GLY A 71 -1.35 -18.14 -9.20
CA GLY A 71 -1.27 -19.57 -9.02
C GLY A 71 -0.95 -20.03 -7.61
N PRO A 72 -1.14 -21.32 -7.34
CA PRO A 72 -0.84 -21.92 -6.05
C PRO A 72 0.65 -21.84 -5.73
N LEU A 73 0.98 -21.71 -4.45
CA LEU A 73 2.35 -21.59 -3.95
C LEU A 73 3.27 -22.73 -4.45
N GLU A 74 2.72 -23.91 -4.62
CA GLU A 74 3.43 -25.11 -5.10
C GLU A 74 3.90 -24.96 -6.55
N LYS A 75 3.10 -24.36 -7.44
CA LYS A 75 3.52 -24.05 -8.80
C LYS A 75 4.61 -23.00 -8.85
N ARG A 76 4.68 -22.12 -7.88
CA ARG A 76 5.72 -21.08 -7.79
C ARG A 76 7.05 -21.65 -7.34
N LEU A 77 7.02 -22.62 -6.45
CA LEU A 77 8.23 -23.27 -5.95
C LEU A 77 8.83 -24.23 -6.99
N SER A 78 8.00 -24.83 -7.84
CA SER A 78 8.44 -25.73 -8.91
C SER A 78 9.01 -24.99 -10.13
N ASN A 79 8.57 -23.76 -10.39
CA ASN A 79 9.04 -22.92 -11.50
C ASN A 79 10.17 -21.97 -11.06
N ILE A 80 11.16 -22.51 -10.38
CA ILE A 80 12.37 -21.78 -9.97
C ILE A 80 13.10 -21.31 -11.22
N GLY A 81 12.87 -20.09 -11.65
CA GLY A 81 13.62 -19.46 -12.73
C GLY A 81 12.83 -18.85 -13.86
N SER A 82 11.51 -18.90 -13.86
CA SER A 82 10.69 -18.37 -14.96
C SER A 82 9.66 -17.32 -14.51
N ILE A 83 10.07 -16.35 -13.69
CA ILE A 83 9.24 -15.17 -13.52
C ILE A 83 9.56 -14.22 -14.65
N ASN A 84 8.62 -14.06 -15.57
CA ASN A 84 8.73 -13.11 -16.67
C ASN A 84 8.75 -11.68 -16.08
N PRO A 85 9.86 -10.91 -16.26
CA PRO A 85 9.97 -9.55 -15.75
C PRO A 85 8.86 -8.64 -16.24
N LYS A 86 8.39 -8.85 -17.47
CA LYS A 86 7.27 -8.09 -18.05
C LYS A 86 5.96 -8.35 -17.30
N GLU A 87 5.69 -9.59 -16.95
CA GLU A 87 4.49 -9.96 -16.21
C GLU A 87 4.48 -9.33 -14.81
N PHE A 88 5.62 -9.31 -14.13
CA PHE A 88 5.78 -8.65 -12.84
C PHE A 88 5.55 -7.13 -12.95
N LEU A 89 6.13 -6.49 -13.96
CA LEU A 89 5.95 -5.07 -14.21
C LEU A 89 4.50 -4.71 -14.52
N ASP A 90 3.81 -5.53 -15.31
CA ASP A 90 2.39 -5.32 -15.66
C ASP A 90 1.50 -5.40 -14.41
N ARG A 91 1.85 -6.25 -13.46
CA ARG A 91 1.15 -6.33 -12.16
C ARG A 91 1.40 -5.13 -11.28
N LEU A 92 2.63 -4.65 -11.22
CA LEU A 92 2.96 -3.41 -10.52
C LEU A 92 2.12 -2.25 -11.07
N LYS A 93 2.09 -2.10 -12.38
CA LYS A 93 1.29 -1.08 -13.06
C LYS A 93 -0.19 -1.19 -12.72
N LYS A 94 -0.72 -2.40 -12.76
CA LYS A 94 -2.12 -2.67 -12.40
C LYS A 94 -2.42 -2.29 -10.96
N SER A 95 -1.57 -2.69 -10.01
CA SER A 95 -1.74 -2.39 -8.58
C SER A 95 -1.70 -0.89 -8.30
N VAL A 96 -0.76 -0.17 -8.91
CA VAL A 96 -0.65 1.29 -8.78
C VAL A 96 -1.89 1.98 -9.37
N LYS A 97 -2.34 1.52 -10.52
CA LYS A 97 -3.53 2.07 -11.20
C LYS A 97 -4.80 1.87 -10.38
N GLU A 98 -4.98 0.70 -9.79
CA GLU A 98 -6.10 0.40 -8.90
C GLU A 98 -6.04 1.28 -7.64
N ALA A 99 -4.88 1.43 -7.02
CA ALA A 99 -4.70 2.30 -5.86
C ALA A 99 -4.99 3.76 -6.19
N ALA A 100 -4.48 4.26 -7.29
CA ALA A 100 -4.75 5.63 -7.76
C ALA A 100 -6.24 5.86 -8.01
N SER A 101 -6.93 4.88 -8.59
CA SER A 101 -8.37 4.92 -8.81
C SER A 101 -9.17 4.96 -7.50
N GLN A 102 -8.73 4.22 -6.49
CA GLN A 102 -9.36 4.20 -5.17
C GLN A 102 -9.16 5.51 -4.41
N LEU A 103 -8.03 6.18 -4.58
CA LEU A 103 -7.70 7.45 -3.91
C LEU A 103 -8.23 8.68 -4.65
N SER A 104 -8.51 8.56 -5.94
CA SER A 104 -8.96 9.67 -6.80
C SER A 104 -10.18 10.44 -6.27
N PRO A 105 -11.23 9.81 -5.69
CA PRO A 105 -12.38 10.52 -5.12
C PRO A 105 -12.03 11.46 -3.96
N TYR A 106 -10.86 11.28 -3.34
CA TYR A 106 -10.41 12.05 -2.17
C TYR A 106 -9.52 13.25 -2.51
N ARG A 107 -9.34 13.56 -3.77
CA ARG A 107 -8.51 14.69 -4.24
C ARG A 107 -8.93 16.03 -3.64
N ASP A 108 -10.24 16.24 -3.47
CA ASP A 108 -10.80 17.49 -2.96
C ASP A 108 -10.40 17.77 -1.50
N LEU A 109 -10.01 16.76 -0.77
CA LEU A 109 -9.55 16.91 0.60
C LEU A 109 -8.16 17.56 0.71
N LYS A 110 -7.42 17.64 -0.40
CA LYS A 110 -6.04 18.18 -0.46
C LYS A 110 -5.07 17.49 0.51
N ILE A 111 -5.34 16.24 0.84
CA ILE A 111 -4.48 15.39 1.67
C ILE A 111 -3.59 14.57 0.73
N PRO A 112 -2.27 14.61 0.90
CA PRO A 112 -1.37 13.75 0.13
C PRO A 112 -1.75 12.28 0.24
N CYS A 113 -1.70 11.58 -0.88
CA CYS A 113 -2.01 10.16 -0.96
C CYS A 113 -0.72 9.37 -1.15
N LEU A 114 -0.59 8.29 -0.39
CA LEU A 114 0.54 7.37 -0.45
C LEU A 114 0.07 6.00 -0.89
N VAL A 115 0.70 5.45 -1.89
CA VAL A 115 0.52 4.05 -2.29
C VAL A 115 1.70 3.24 -1.77
N VAL A 116 1.41 2.24 -0.96
CA VAL A 116 2.41 1.31 -0.43
C VAL A 116 2.30 0.00 -1.18
N LEU A 117 3.39 -0.38 -1.83
CA LEU A 117 3.50 -1.68 -2.51
C LEU A 117 4.28 -2.64 -1.62
N ASP A 118 3.61 -3.65 -1.10
CA ASP A 118 4.24 -4.68 -0.28
C ASP A 118 4.53 -5.93 -1.11
N ASN A 119 5.80 -6.28 -1.19
CA ASN A 119 6.30 -7.40 -1.98
C ASN A 119 6.64 -8.63 -1.13
N TYR A 120 6.09 -8.75 0.06
CA TYR A 120 6.45 -9.83 0.99
C TYR A 120 6.21 -11.25 0.44
N ARG A 121 5.30 -11.39 -0.52
CA ARG A 121 4.99 -12.69 -1.16
C ARG A 121 5.95 -13.06 -2.30
N GLN A 122 6.83 -12.13 -2.69
CA GLN A 122 7.75 -12.26 -3.81
C GLN A 122 9.19 -12.39 -3.31
N ILE A 123 9.47 -13.40 -2.51
CA ILE A 123 10.76 -13.56 -1.81
C ILE A 123 11.96 -13.57 -2.78
N ARG A 124 11.73 -13.94 -4.05
CA ARG A 124 12.80 -14.09 -5.05
C ARG A 124 12.95 -12.94 -6.03
N ILE A 125 12.00 -12.01 -6.05
CA ILE A 125 12.08 -10.83 -6.90
C ILE A 125 12.09 -9.61 -6.00
N PRO A 126 13.26 -9.09 -5.64
CA PRO A 126 13.32 -7.83 -4.92
C PRO A 126 12.78 -6.71 -5.82
N MET A 127 11.90 -5.88 -5.28
CA MET A 127 11.51 -4.65 -5.92
C MET A 127 12.66 -3.66 -5.77
N THR A 128 13.34 -3.36 -6.86
CA THR A 128 14.47 -2.44 -6.88
C THR A 128 14.05 -1.09 -7.48
N HIS A 129 14.94 -0.12 -7.43
CA HIS A 129 14.70 1.16 -8.09
C HIS A 129 14.56 1.03 -9.62
N MET A 130 15.07 -0.04 -10.21
CA MET A 130 14.92 -0.28 -11.66
C MET A 130 13.46 -0.52 -12.04
N GLU A 131 12.72 -1.28 -11.26
CA GLU A 131 11.28 -1.50 -11.47
C GLU A 131 10.51 -0.19 -11.28
N LEU A 132 10.90 0.64 -10.34
CA LEU A 132 10.29 1.95 -10.13
C LEU A 132 10.55 2.89 -11.32
N ILE A 133 11.75 2.89 -11.89
CA ILE A 133 12.08 3.66 -13.09
C ILE A 133 11.23 3.19 -14.27
N GLN A 134 11.08 1.89 -14.47
CA GLN A 134 10.24 1.33 -15.53
C GLN A 134 8.76 1.68 -15.36
N LEU A 135 8.30 1.77 -14.10
CA LEU A 135 6.92 2.08 -13.77
C LEU A 135 6.58 3.56 -13.96
N PHE A 136 7.46 4.45 -13.52
CA PHE A 136 7.23 5.90 -13.46
C PHE A 136 8.05 6.71 -14.46
N GLY A 137 8.94 6.05 -15.21
CA GLY A 137 9.88 6.73 -16.10
C GLY A 137 11.10 7.31 -15.38
N THR A 138 11.93 7.99 -16.14
CA THR A 138 13.16 8.57 -15.60
C THR A 138 12.83 9.79 -14.73
N ILE A 139 13.27 9.79 -13.48
CA ILE A 139 13.19 10.96 -12.61
C ILE A 139 14.38 11.85 -12.95
N GLU A 140 14.13 12.95 -13.67
CA GLU A 140 15.12 14.00 -13.83
C GLU A 140 15.09 14.91 -12.59
N TRP A 141 16.17 14.90 -11.84
CA TRP A 141 16.41 15.92 -10.83
C TRP A 141 16.79 17.22 -11.55
N ARG A 142 15.83 18.12 -11.66
CA ARG A 142 16.14 19.52 -11.97
C ARG A 142 16.55 20.19 -10.65
N GLY A 143 17.82 20.05 -10.28
CA GLY A 143 18.37 20.85 -9.22
C GLY A 143 18.33 22.32 -9.65
N GLU A 144 17.68 23.18 -8.88
CA GLU A 144 17.90 24.61 -9.00
C GLU A 144 19.37 24.84 -8.68
N ARG A 145 20.14 25.23 -9.68
CA ARG A 145 21.46 25.76 -9.47
C ARG A 145 21.29 27.16 -8.90
N SER A 146 21.47 27.26 -7.60
CA SER A 146 21.69 28.57 -6.96
C SER A 146 23.02 29.13 -7.42
#